data_3560aaaab95adde7d2650d59b6302150
#
_entry.id   3560aaaab95adde7d2650d59b6302150
#
_cell.length_a   1.000
_cell.length_b   1.000
_cell.length_c   1.000
_cell.angle_alpha   90.00
_cell.angle_beta   90.00
_cell.angle_gamma   90.00
#
_symmetry.space_group_name_H-M   'P 1'
#
loop_
_entity.id
_entity.type
_entity.pdbx_description
1 polymer ?
#
loop_
_entity_poly.entity_id
_entity_poly.type
_entity_poly.pdbx_seq_one_letter_code
_entity_poly.pdbx_strand_id
1 'polypeptide(L)'
;MFHPATVFLQLIVHLLLGFRELQDGRYYRDDPLVQRLLGLRRLPTVTTVSRALKQATAQSVEALRGFLRERVLDGLRTFQPTRVTLDFDGSVLSTQRRAEGTAVGFNKKKKGARSYYPLFCTIAQTAQVLDFLFRPGNVHDSQGAEAFILACIEAVRGVLPNAQIEIRMDSAFFSDAIITALTRQGVEFTISVPFERFVELKRMIEQRRRWRRVDDETCYFETSWKPQCWDRRFRFVFIRTRAKKQHKGPIQLDLFVPYEYGYEFKVIVTNKTVRAKRVAAFHE
;
A
#
# COMPACT_ATOMS: atom_id res chain seq x y z
N MET A 1 9.95 -29.87 -24.15
CA MET A 1 9.42 -28.57 -23.79
C MET A 1 9.31 -28.52 -22.28
N PHE A 2 9.70 -27.45 -21.62
CA PHE A 2 9.54 -27.35 -20.16
C PHE A 2 8.09 -27.05 -19.80
N HIS A 3 7.60 -27.63 -18.71
CA HIS A 3 6.27 -27.38 -18.21
C HIS A 3 6.18 -25.94 -17.67
N PRO A 4 5.07 -25.20 -17.84
CA PRO A 4 4.91 -23.81 -17.33
C PRO A 4 5.24 -23.65 -15.85
N ALA A 5 4.81 -24.59 -15.00
CA ALA A 5 5.12 -24.58 -13.57
C ALA A 5 6.64 -24.58 -13.28
N THR A 6 7.43 -25.31 -14.09
CA THR A 6 8.89 -25.34 -13.97
C THR A 6 9.52 -23.98 -14.28
N VAL A 7 8.99 -23.27 -15.28
CA VAL A 7 9.44 -21.91 -15.62
C VAL A 7 9.10 -20.93 -14.49
N PHE A 8 7.90 -21.02 -13.93
CA PHE A 8 7.52 -20.19 -12.77
C PHE A 8 8.38 -20.47 -11.55
N LEU A 9 8.64 -21.75 -11.24
CA LEU A 9 9.49 -22.12 -10.12
C LEU A 9 10.92 -21.59 -10.32
N GLN A 10 11.46 -21.67 -11.54
CA GLN A 10 12.74 -21.04 -11.87
C GLN A 10 12.72 -19.53 -11.64
N LEU A 11 11.65 -18.83 -12.01
CA LEU A 11 11.52 -17.39 -11.76
C LEU A 11 11.47 -17.06 -10.26
N ILE A 12 10.81 -17.88 -9.45
CA ILE A 12 10.81 -17.73 -7.99
C ILE A 12 12.24 -17.87 -7.45
N VAL A 13 12.96 -18.92 -7.86
CA VAL A 13 14.36 -19.12 -7.47
C VAL A 13 15.24 -17.98 -7.95
N HIS A 14 15.03 -17.47 -9.16
CA HIS A 14 15.74 -16.32 -9.72
C HIS A 14 15.61 -15.08 -8.82
N LEU A 15 14.38 -14.77 -8.38
CA LEU A 15 14.12 -13.65 -7.47
C LEU A 15 14.70 -13.89 -6.08
N LEU A 16 14.64 -15.10 -5.55
CA LEU A 16 15.22 -15.47 -4.24
C LEU A 16 16.74 -15.34 -4.24
N LEU A 17 17.41 -15.61 -5.37
CA LEU A 17 18.83 -15.37 -5.56
C LEU A 17 19.20 -13.89 -5.71
N GLY A 18 18.21 -12.98 -5.71
CA GLY A 18 18.39 -11.53 -5.79
C GLY A 18 18.53 -11.00 -7.22
N PHE A 19 18.36 -11.82 -8.23
CA PHE A 19 18.42 -11.42 -9.63
C PHE A 19 17.12 -10.70 -10.05
N ARG A 20 17.25 -9.68 -10.90
CA ARG A 20 16.12 -8.86 -11.35
C ARG A 20 15.90 -8.88 -12.85
N GLU A 21 16.94 -9.21 -13.63
CA GLU A 21 16.87 -9.27 -15.09
C GLU A 21 16.90 -10.71 -15.56
N LEU A 22 16.03 -11.06 -16.51
CA LEU A 22 15.98 -12.44 -17.04
C LEU A 22 17.35 -12.94 -17.54
N GLN A 23 18.20 -12.02 -18.02
CA GLN A 23 19.55 -12.36 -18.50
C GLN A 23 20.46 -12.90 -17.39
N ASP A 24 20.19 -12.55 -16.14
CA ASP A 24 20.98 -13.03 -15.00
C ASP A 24 20.83 -14.53 -14.76
N GLY A 25 19.82 -15.17 -15.35
CA GLY A 25 19.66 -16.61 -15.36
C GLY A 25 20.89 -17.38 -15.86
N ARG A 26 21.76 -16.73 -16.64
CA ARG A 26 23.04 -17.30 -17.09
C ARG A 26 24.02 -17.58 -15.96
N TYR A 27 23.95 -16.83 -14.83
CA TYR A 27 24.90 -16.97 -13.72
C TYR A 27 24.70 -18.25 -12.91
N TYR A 28 23.48 -18.80 -12.89
CA TYR A 28 23.14 -20.01 -12.15
C TYR A 28 22.67 -21.16 -13.05
N ARG A 29 22.76 -21.01 -14.39
CA ARG A 29 22.25 -21.97 -15.37
C ARG A 29 22.80 -23.37 -15.19
N ASP A 30 24.07 -23.46 -14.85
CA ASP A 30 24.79 -24.71 -14.71
C ASP A 30 25.07 -25.06 -13.22
N ASP A 31 24.43 -24.34 -12.28
CA ASP A 31 24.54 -24.57 -10.84
C ASP A 31 23.83 -25.87 -10.43
N PRO A 32 24.58 -26.87 -9.88
CA PRO A 32 24.01 -28.17 -9.51
C PRO A 32 22.96 -28.09 -8.39
N LEU A 33 23.08 -27.08 -7.48
CA LEU A 33 22.12 -26.88 -6.39
C LEU A 33 20.78 -26.41 -6.94
N VAL A 34 20.81 -25.44 -7.85
CA VAL A 34 19.58 -24.91 -8.49
C VAL A 34 18.93 -25.98 -9.35
N GLN A 35 19.73 -26.75 -10.11
CA GLN A 35 19.22 -27.89 -10.91
C GLN A 35 18.54 -28.94 -10.03
N ARG A 36 19.14 -29.28 -8.88
CA ARG A 36 18.60 -30.23 -7.91
C ARG A 36 17.33 -29.73 -7.26
N LEU A 37 17.31 -28.43 -6.85
CA LEU A 37 16.14 -27.78 -6.24
C LEU A 37 14.94 -27.81 -7.18
N LEU A 38 15.17 -27.61 -8.47
CA LEU A 38 14.13 -27.64 -9.51
C LEU A 38 13.81 -29.04 -10.04
N GLY A 39 14.55 -30.07 -9.62
CA GLY A 39 14.40 -31.45 -10.12
C GLY A 39 14.79 -31.61 -11.61
N LEU A 40 15.70 -30.77 -12.11
CA LEU A 40 16.06 -30.68 -13.53
C LEU A 40 17.53 -30.97 -13.75
N ARG A 41 17.83 -31.70 -14.81
CA ARG A 41 19.22 -31.90 -15.31
C ARG A 41 19.72 -30.68 -16.09
N ARG A 42 18.83 -29.88 -16.63
CA ARG A 42 19.11 -28.67 -17.41
C ARG A 42 18.03 -27.63 -17.18
N LEU A 43 18.42 -26.39 -16.91
CA LEU A 43 17.49 -25.30 -16.69
C LEU A 43 16.96 -24.71 -18.02
N PRO A 44 15.72 -24.20 -18.04
CA PRO A 44 15.21 -23.36 -19.11
C PRO A 44 16.14 -22.19 -19.41
N THR A 45 16.39 -21.95 -20.69
CA THR A 45 17.19 -20.79 -21.12
C THR A 45 16.41 -19.50 -20.99
N VAL A 46 17.10 -18.36 -20.96
CA VAL A 46 16.48 -17.02 -20.93
C VAL A 46 15.43 -16.86 -22.04
N THR A 47 15.73 -17.36 -23.25
CA THR A 47 14.78 -17.31 -24.38
C THR A 47 13.55 -18.17 -24.15
N THR A 48 13.70 -19.32 -23.49
CA THR A 48 12.58 -20.20 -23.10
C THR A 48 11.69 -19.52 -22.07
N VAL A 49 12.28 -18.94 -21.03
CA VAL A 49 11.56 -18.21 -20.00
C VAL A 49 10.82 -16.98 -20.61
N SER A 50 11.51 -16.19 -21.42
CA SER A 50 10.92 -15.03 -22.10
C SER A 50 9.74 -15.40 -22.99
N ARG A 51 9.84 -16.53 -23.71
CA ARG A 51 8.75 -17.05 -24.56
C ARG A 51 7.56 -17.50 -23.72
N ALA A 52 7.79 -18.21 -22.62
CA ALA A 52 6.74 -18.62 -21.71
C ALA A 52 6.00 -17.44 -21.10
N LEU A 53 6.72 -16.38 -20.68
CA LEU A 53 6.10 -15.15 -20.17
C LEU A 53 5.26 -14.44 -21.23
N LYS A 54 5.71 -14.40 -22.49
CA LYS A 54 4.92 -13.82 -23.60
C LYS A 54 3.64 -14.60 -23.92
N GLN A 55 3.58 -15.86 -23.56
CA GLN A 55 2.40 -16.71 -23.74
C GLN A 55 1.42 -16.64 -22.55
N ALA A 56 1.78 -15.94 -21.47
CA ALA A 56 0.90 -15.75 -20.33
C ALA A 56 -0.35 -14.98 -20.75
N THR A 57 -1.51 -15.54 -20.43
CA THR A 57 -2.83 -14.92 -20.68
C THR A 57 -3.33 -14.22 -19.43
N ALA A 58 -4.33 -13.32 -19.58
CA ALA A 58 -5.01 -12.72 -18.44
C ALA A 58 -5.54 -13.77 -17.46
N GLN A 59 -6.06 -14.89 -17.97
CA GLN A 59 -6.55 -16.01 -17.16
C GLN A 59 -5.43 -16.66 -16.34
N SER A 60 -4.24 -16.85 -16.91
CA SER A 60 -3.09 -17.44 -16.17
C SER A 60 -2.57 -16.46 -15.11
N VAL A 61 -2.60 -15.17 -15.36
CA VAL A 61 -2.26 -14.13 -14.37
C VAL A 61 -3.25 -14.14 -13.20
N GLU A 62 -4.55 -14.18 -13.48
CA GLU A 62 -5.57 -14.26 -12.44
C GLU A 62 -5.52 -15.56 -11.64
N ALA A 63 -5.21 -16.69 -12.29
CA ALA A 63 -5.01 -17.96 -11.59
C ALA A 63 -3.81 -17.90 -10.63
N LEU A 64 -2.70 -17.29 -11.05
CA LEU A 64 -1.52 -17.11 -10.18
C LEU A 64 -1.82 -16.16 -9.03
N ARG A 65 -2.52 -15.06 -9.29
CA ARG A 65 -2.99 -14.10 -8.28
C ARG A 65 -3.91 -14.78 -7.25
N GLY A 66 -4.88 -15.58 -7.72
CA GLY A 66 -5.77 -16.37 -6.88
C GLY A 66 -5.01 -17.40 -6.03
N PHE A 67 -4.02 -18.08 -6.59
CA PHE A 67 -3.15 -19.00 -5.85
C PHE A 67 -2.37 -18.28 -4.73
N LEU A 68 -1.77 -17.14 -5.01
CA LEU A 68 -1.08 -16.33 -4.00
C LEU A 68 -2.03 -15.95 -2.85
N ARG A 69 -3.19 -15.39 -3.20
CA ARG A 69 -4.21 -14.99 -2.23
C ARG A 69 -4.65 -16.15 -1.34
N GLU A 70 -4.90 -17.32 -1.94
CA GLU A 70 -5.32 -18.50 -1.20
C GLU A 70 -4.24 -18.98 -0.20
N ARG A 71 -2.96 -18.96 -0.59
CA ARG A 71 -1.86 -19.31 0.34
C ARG A 71 -1.78 -18.36 1.53
N VAL A 72 -2.00 -17.06 1.32
CA VAL A 72 -2.03 -16.08 2.42
C VAL A 72 -3.25 -16.30 3.31
N LEU A 73 -4.42 -16.56 2.72
CA LEU A 73 -5.64 -16.85 3.48
C LEU A 73 -5.54 -18.16 4.27
N ASP A 74 -4.87 -19.20 3.75
CA ASP A 74 -4.57 -20.44 4.49
C ASP A 74 -3.70 -20.15 5.73
N GLY A 75 -2.72 -19.27 5.58
CA GLY A 75 -1.93 -18.80 6.72
C GLY A 75 -2.78 -18.14 7.78
N LEU A 76 -3.74 -17.30 7.40
CA LEU A 76 -4.68 -16.67 8.32
C LEU A 76 -5.62 -17.69 9.00
N ARG A 77 -6.11 -18.70 8.25
CA ARG A 77 -6.92 -19.80 8.83
C ARG A 77 -6.15 -20.54 9.92
N THR A 78 -4.85 -20.72 9.73
CA THR A 78 -3.99 -21.39 10.73
C THR A 78 -3.66 -20.49 11.91
N PHE A 79 -3.34 -19.22 11.67
CA PHE A 79 -2.95 -18.26 12.70
C PHE A 79 -4.13 -17.77 13.56
N GLN A 80 -5.35 -17.75 12.99
CA GLN A 80 -6.60 -17.36 13.68
C GLN A 80 -6.50 -16.04 14.48
N PRO A 81 -6.02 -14.94 13.90
CA PRO A 81 -5.93 -13.68 14.62
C PRO A 81 -7.33 -13.15 14.93
N THR A 82 -7.52 -12.59 16.11
CA THR A 82 -8.78 -11.92 16.50
C THR A 82 -8.95 -10.56 15.80
N ARG A 83 -7.85 -10.01 15.26
CA ARG A 83 -7.80 -8.72 14.59
C ARG A 83 -6.84 -8.78 13.38
N VAL A 84 -7.28 -8.29 12.25
CA VAL A 84 -6.50 -8.24 11.01
C VAL A 84 -6.42 -6.81 10.51
N THR A 85 -5.22 -6.30 10.32
CA THR A 85 -4.96 -4.98 9.74
C THR A 85 -4.59 -5.14 8.27
N LEU A 86 -5.34 -4.50 7.40
CA LEU A 86 -5.08 -4.42 5.97
C LEU A 86 -4.49 -3.05 5.62
N ASP A 87 -3.26 -3.05 5.14
CA ASP A 87 -2.56 -1.87 4.66
C ASP A 87 -2.72 -1.76 3.15
N PHE A 88 -3.23 -0.63 2.68
CA PHE A 88 -3.33 -0.35 1.25
C PHE A 88 -2.35 0.75 0.87
N ASP A 89 -1.51 0.45 -0.11
CA ASP A 89 -0.50 1.40 -0.63
C ASP A 89 -0.29 1.21 -2.13
N GLY A 90 -0.03 2.33 -2.81
CA GLY A 90 0.33 2.36 -4.22
C GLY A 90 1.84 2.42 -4.40
N SER A 91 2.39 1.61 -5.30
CA SER A 91 3.83 1.60 -5.56
C SER A 91 4.16 1.89 -7.02
N VAL A 92 5.12 2.80 -7.25
CA VAL A 92 5.58 3.14 -8.59
C VAL A 92 6.62 2.12 -9.07
N LEU A 93 6.28 1.36 -10.11
CA LEU A 93 7.20 0.47 -10.79
C LEU A 93 7.67 1.10 -12.10
N SER A 94 8.82 1.78 -12.06
CA SER A 94 9.40 2.45 -13.23
C SER A 94 9.90 1.44 -14.26
N THR A 95 9.67 1.73 -15.54
CA THR A 95 10.20 0.94 -16.66
C THR A 95 11.26 1.73 -17.42
N GLN A 96 12.28 1.03 -17.93
CA GLN A 96 13.32 1.66 -18.74
C GLN A 96 12.89 1.85 -20.21
N ARG A 97 11.89 1.09 -20.67
CA ARG A 97 11.41 1.06 -22.05
C ARG A 97 9.89 1.16 -22.10
N ARG A 98 9.34 1.27 -23.29
CA ARG A 98 7.89 1.16 -23.51
C ARG A 98 7.47 -0.29 -23.30
N ALA A 99 7.07 -0.63 -22.08
CA ALA A 99 6.46 -1.90 -21.77
C ALA A 99 4.94 -1.76 -21.94
N GLU A 100 4.29 -2.85 -22.34
CA GLU A 100 2.83 -2.93 -22.48
C GLU A 100 2.13 -2.55 -21.16
N GLY A 101 1.03 -1.82 -21.25
CA GLY A 101 0.26 -1.38 -20.08
C GLY A 101 0.91 -0.28 -19.22
N THR A 102 2.10 0.25 -19.60
CA THR A 102 2.70 1.38 -18.91
C THR A 102 2.17 2.73 -19.42
N ALA A 103 2.14 3.71 -18.53
CA ALA A 103 1.82 5.09 -18.88
C ALA A 103 2.75 6.09 -18.19
N VAL A 104 2.84 7.30 -18.74
CA VAL A 104 3.47 8.45 -18.09
C VAL A 104 2.47 9.04 -17.10
N GLY A 105 2.85 9.19 -15.83
CA GLY A 105 1.94 9.69 -14.79
C GLY A 105 2.66 10.09 -13.52
N PHE A 106 2.19 9.60 -12.38
CA PHE A 106 2.55 10.07 -11.03
C PHE A 106 3.95 9.67 -10.50
N ASN A 107 4.91 9.42 -11.38
CA ASN A 107 6.27 9.08 -10.98
C ASN A 107 7.04 10.32 -10.48
N LYS A 108 7.00 10.58 -9.18
CA LYS A 108 7.70 11.71 -8.55
C LYS A 108 9.23 11.62 -8.66
N LYS A 109 9.79 10.39 -8.70
CA LYS A 109 11.25 10.18 -8.74
C LYS A 109 11.83 10.38 -10.16
N LYS A 110 11.05 10.07 -11.19
CA LYS A 110 11.46 10.19 -12.60
C LYS A 110 10.33 10.80 -13.41
N LYS A 111 10.22 12.14 -13.38
CA LYS A 111 9.20 12.89 -14.13
C LYS A 111 9.28 12.53 -15.62
N GLY A 112 8.13 12.26 -16.26
CA GLY A 112 8.04 11.89 -17.67
C GLY A 112 8.38 10.42 -17.99
N ALA A 113 8.85 9.63 -17.01
CA ALA A 113 9.09 8.20 -17.22
C ALA A 113 7.79 7.41 -17.20
N ARG A 114 7.73 6.39 -18.08
CA ARG A 114 6.63 5.42 -18.06
C ARG A 114 6.78 4.48 -16.87
N SER A 115 5.64 4.16 -16.26
CA SER A 115 5.59 3.28 -15.10
C SER A 115 4.27 2.51 -15.03
N TYR A 116 4.24 1.49 -14.19
CA TYR A 116 3.04 0.93 -13.61
C TYR A 116 2.81 1.57 -12.24
N TYR A 117 1.57 1.51 -11.77
CA TYR A 117 1.19 1.96 -10.43
C TYR A 117 0.24 0.95 -9.76
N PRO A 118 0.73 -0.25 -9.45
CA PRO A 118 -0.08 -1.24 -8.73
C PRO A 118 -0.46 -0.73 -7.34
N LEU A 119 -1.67 -1.10 -6.93
CA LEU A 119 -2.17 -0.97 -5.58
C LEU A 119 -2.03 -2.31 -4.88
N PHE A 120 -1.38 -2.33 -3.72
CA PHE A 120 -1.20 -3.53 -2.91
C PHE A 120 -2.09 -3.51 -1.68
N CYS A 121 -2.57 -4.69 -1.28
CA CYS A 121 -3.14 -4.97 0.02
C CYS A 121 -2.18 -5.88 0.79
N THR A 122 -1.68 -5.41 1.92
CA THR A 122 -0.74 -6.16 2.78
C THR A 122 -1.37 -6.42 4.14
N ILE A 123 -1.17 -7.61 4.70
CA ILE A 123 -1.58 -7.93 6.07
C ILE A 123 -0.47 -7.50 7.01
N ALA A 124 -0.72 -6.49 7.86
CA ALA A 124 0.30 -5.91 8.73
C ALA A 124 0.95 -6.93 9.68
N GLN A 125 0.18 -7.89 10.21
CA GLN A 125 0.66 -8.87 11.18
C GLN A 125 1.67 -9.86 10.60
N THR A 126 1.57 -10.18 9.31
CA THR A 126 2.42 -11.17 8.65
C THR A 126 3.35 -10.56 7.60
N ALA A 127 3.17 -9.28 7.29
CA ALA A 127 3.85 -8.57 6.20
C ALA A 127 3.67 -9.24 4.82
N GLN A 128 2.63 -10.04 4.64
CA GLN A 128 2.33 -10.74 3.41
C GLN A 128 1.40 -9.92 2.53
N VAL A 129 1.66 -9.90 1.23
CA VAL A 129 0.76 -9.32 0.23
C VAL A 129 -0.42 -10.25 0.05
N LEU A 130 -1.62 -9.80 0.47
CA LEU A 130 -2.86 -10.53 0.29
C LEU A 130 -3.28 -10.55 -1.17
N ASP A 131 -3.25 -9.37 -1.78
CA ASP A 131 -3.67 -9.18 -3.17
C ASP A 131 -3.09 -7.88 -3.74
N PHE A 132 -3.15 -7.71 -5.06
CA PHE A 132 -2.76 -6.47 -5.71
C PHE A 132 -3.61 -6.17 -6.95
N LEU A 133 -3.83 -4.90 -7.21
CA LEU A 133 -4.50 -4.40 -8.41
C LEU A 133 -3.47 -3.76 -9.33
N PHE A 134 -3.21 -4.41 -10.47
CA PHE A 134 -2.23 -3.92 -11.43
C PHE A 134 -2.81 -2.79 -12.27
N ARG A 135 -2.11 -1.63 -12.33
CA ARG A 135 -2.59 -0.41 -12.99
C ARG A 135 -1.47 0.30 -13.75
N PRO A 136 -1.78 1.03 -14.84
CA PRO A 136 -0.80 1.90 -15.49
C PRO A 136 -0.44 3.11 -14.62
N GLY A 137 0.71 3.74 -14.89
CA GLY A 137 1.29 4.80 -14.07
C GLY A 137 0.52 6.13 -14.03
N ASN A 138 -0.49 6.31 -14.88
CA ASN A 138 -1.33 7.52 -14.93
C ASN A 138 -2.67 7.38 -14.19
N VAL A 139 -2.86 6.29 -13.48
CA VAL A 139 -4.09 6.06 -12.70
C VAL A 139 -3.95 6.68 -11.31
N HIS A 140 -4.96 7.44 -10.88
CA HIS A 140 -5.03 7.99 -9.53
C HIS A 140 -5.31 6.87 -8.50
N ASP A 141 -4.83 7.03 -7.25
CA ASP A 141 -4.95 6.00 -6.20
C ASP A 141 -6.40 5.58 -5.95
N SER A 142 -7.33 6.52 -5.95
CA SER A 142 -8.76 6.25 -5.72
C SER A 142 -9.46 5.48 -6.85
N GLN A 143 -8.88 5.44 -8.06
CA GLN A 143 -9.53 4.80 -9.21
C GLN A 143 -9.46 3.27 -9.10
N GLY A 144 -10.64 2.63 -9.01
CA GLY A 144 -10.78 1.18 -8.83
C GLY A 144 -10.42 0.71 -7.41
N ALA A 145 -10.00 1.61 -6.52
CA ALA A 145 -9.56 1.25 -5.17
C ALA A 145 -10.71 0.74 -4.30
N GLU A 146 -11.88 1.36 -4.37
CA GLU A 146 -13.04 0.97 -3.54
C GLU A 146 -13.40 -0.50 -3.76
N ALA A 147 -13.60 -0.92 -5.01
CA ALA A 147 -13.95 -2.31 -5.32
C ALA A 147 -12.85 -3.29 -4.90
N PHE A 148 -11.59 -2.93 -5.08
CA PHE A 148 -10.45 -3.74 -4.66
C PHE A 148 -10.38 -3.88 -3.13
N ILE A 149 -10.56 -2.79 -2.39
CA ILE A 149 -10.59 -2.77 -0.92
C ILE A 149 -11.71 -3.68 -0.41
N LEU A 150 -12.92 -3.55 -0.96
CA LEU A 150 -14.07 -4.36 -0.58
C LEU A 150 -13.82 -5.85 -0.86
N ALA A 151 -13.23 -6.19 -2.00
CA ALA A 151 -12.88 -7.57 -2.33
C ALA A 151 -11.85 -8.18 -1.35
N CYS A 152 -10.86 -7.39 -0.89
CA CYS A 152 -9.90 -7.84 0.12
C CYS A 152 -10.57 -8.05 1.49
N ILE A 153 -11.48 -7.16 1.89
CA ILE A 153 -12.28 -7.31 3.12
C ILE A 153 -13.09 -8.60 3.09
N GLU A 154 -13.82 -8.85 2.01
CA GLU A 154 -14.64 -10.04 1.84
C GLU A 154 -13.79 -11.32 1.83
N ALA A 155 -12.62 -11.31 1.20
CA ALA A 155 -11.70 -12.45 1.21
C ALA A 155 -11.26 -12.82 2.64
N VAL A 156 -10.93 -11.81 3.47
CA VAL A 156 -10.56 -12.04 4.88
C VAL A 156 -11.76 -12.50 5.70
N ARG A 157 -12.94 -11.91 5.53
CA ARG A 157 -14.17 -12.34 6.21
C ARG A 157 -14.56 -13.78 5.88
N GLY A 158 -14.35 -14.19 4.63
CA GLY A 158 -14.63 -15.58 4.23
C GLY A 158 -13.83 -16.63 5.00
N VAL A 159 -12.65 -16.25 5.53
CA VAL A 159 -11.79 -17.18 6.29
C VAL A 159 -11.79 -16.89 7.81
N LEU A 160 -12.07 -15.67 8.21
CA LEU A 160 -12.08 -15.19 9.59
C LEU A 160 -13.35 -14.37 9.88
N PRO A 161 -14.53 -14.99 9.93
CA PRO A 161 -15.81 -14.26 10.02
C PRO A 161 -15.96 -13.45 11.31
N ASN A 162 -15.26 -13.85 12.38
CA ASN A 162 -15.33 -13.21 13.70
C ASN A 162 -14.17 -12.25 13.97
N ALA A 163 -13.21 -12.12 13.07
CA ALA A 163 -12.07 -11.22 13.26
C ALA A 163 -12.47 -9.75 13.03
N GLN A 164 -11.97 -8.88 13.91
CA GLN A 164 -12.07 -7.43 13.70
C GLN A 164 -11.13 -7.01 12.54
N ILE A 165 -11.71 -6.48 11.47
CA ILE A 165 -10.92 -5.95 10.37
C ILE A 165 -10.64 -4.47 10.60
N GLU A 166 -9.39 -4.09 10.44
CA GLU A 166 -8.89 -2.71 10.49
C GLU A 166 -8.21 -2.36 9.19
N ILE A 167 -8.34 -1.11 8.75
CA ILE A 167 -7.74 -0.63 7.50
C ILE A 167 -6.86 0.57 7.78
N ARG A 168 -5.68 0.58 7.16
CA ARG A 168 -4.75 1.69 7.22
C ARG A 168 -4.37 2.12 5.80
N MET A 169 -4.50 3.42 5.52
CA MET A 169 -4.25 3.99 4.20
C MET A 169 -3.60 5.37 4.29
N ASP A 170 -2.90 5.73 3.24
CA ASP A 170 -2.32 7.07 3.09
C ASP A 170 -3.35 8.11 2.60
N SER A 171 -2.90 9.34 2.38
CA SER A 171 -3.75 10.47 2.00
C SER A 171 -4.31 10.40 0.58
N ALA A 172 -3.80 9.53 -0.25
CA ALA A 172 -4.28 9.33 -1.62
C ALA A 172 -5.66 8.64 -1.67
N PHE A 173 -6.02 7.92 -0.58
CA PHE A 173 -7.31 7.24 -0.42
C PHE A 173 -8.36 8.09 0.32
N PHE A 174 -8.04 9.34 0.67
CA PHE A 174 -8.99 10.21 1.35
C PHE A 174 -10.10 10.65 0.39
N SER A 175 -11.22 9.91 0.39
CA SER A 175 -12.41 10.20 -0.41
C SER A 175 -13.68 9.81 0.33
N ASP A 176 -14.79 10.50 0.02
CA ASP A 176 -16.10 10.21 0.61
C ASP A 176 -16.57 8.79 0.27
N ALA A 177 -16.39 8.37 -0.97
CA ALA A 177 -16.78 7.05 -1.44
C ALA A 177 -16.13 5.93 -0.62
N ILE A 178 -14.80 5.97 -0.47
CA ILE A 178 -14.06 4.95 0.30
C ILE A 178 -14.48 4.96 1.76
N ILE A 179 -14.51 6.13 2.41
CA ILE A 179 -14.84 6.24 3.84
C ILE A 179 -16.29 5.79 4.11
N THR A 180 -17.22 6.14 3.22
CA THR A 180 -18.61 5.71 3.31
C THR A 180 -18.74 4.19 3.10
N ALA A 181 -18.03 3.63 2.12
CA ALA A 181 -18.00 2.18 1.89
C ALA A 181 -17.46 1.41 3.11
N LEU A 182 -16.33 1.85 3.68
CA LEU A 182 -15.76 1.25 4.89
C LEU A 182 -16.70 1.35 6.09
N THR A 183 -17.36 2.49 6.25
CA THR A 183 -18.33 2.69 7.34
C THR A 183 -19.52 1.74 7.19
N ARG A 184 -20.04 1.56 5.98
CA ARG A 184 -21.14 0.60 5.69
C ARG A 184 -20.72 -0.84 5.94
N GLN A 185 -19.47 -1.16 5.68
CA GLN A 185 -18.90 -2.48 5.96
C GLN A 185 -18.64 -2.74 7.45
N GLY A 186 -18.77 -1.75 8.31
CA GLY A 186 -18.53 -1.90 9.74
C GLY A 186 -17.06 -2.23 10.09
N VAL A 187 -16.10 -1.87 9.22
CA VAL A 187 -14.67 -2.05 9.49
C VAL A 187 -14.09 -0.80 10.14
N GLU A 188 -13.10 -0.98 11.00
CA GLU A 188 -12.35 0.13 11.55
C GLU A 188 -11.34 0.65 10.52
N PHE A 189 -11.11 1.95 10.48
CA PHE A 189 -10.12 2.53 9.59
C PHE A 189 -9.35 3.69 10.19
N THR A 190 -8.16 3.94 9.65
CA THR A 190 -7.38 5.17 9.78
C THR A 190 -6.85 5.56 8.39
N ILE A 191 -7.13 6.78 7.97
CA ILE A 191 -6.70 7.30 6.68
C ILE A 191 -6.01 8.64 6.90
N SER A 192 -4.80 8.82 6.37
CA SER A 192 -4.15 10.14 6.35
C SER A 192 -4.99 11.13 5.55
N VAL A 193 -4.99 12.38 5.95
CA VAL A 193 -5.75 13.46 5.31
C VAL A 193 -4.77 14.41 4.63
N PRO A 194 -4.95 14.78 3.35
CA PRO A 194 -4.14 15.80 2.69
C PRO A 194 -4.58 17.19 3.18
N PHE A 195 -4.34 17.48 4.47
CA PHE A 195 -4.90 18.64 5.19
C PHE A 195 -4.44 19.97 4.60
N GLU A 196 -3.30 19.99 3.91
CA GLU A 196 -2.77 21.17 3.21
C GLU A 196 -3.73 21.71 2.15
N ARG A 197 -4.61 20.86 1.62
CA ARG A 197 -5.64 21.21 0.64
C ARG A 197 -6.88 21.86 1.27
N PHE A 198 -7.01 21.83 2.62
CA PHE A 198 -8.20 22.30 3.34
C PHE A 198 -7.86 23.48 4.23
N VAL A 199 -8.35 24.67 3.89
CA VAL A 199 -8.12 25.91 4.63
C VAL A 199 -8.61 25.81 6.09
N GLU A 200 -9.75 25.15 6.31
CA GLU A 200 -10.32 24.96 7.65
C GLU A 200 -9.41 24.13 8.54
N LEU A 201 -8.83 23.05 8.02
CA LEU A 201 -7.93 22.19 8.81
C LEU A 201 -6.64 22.91 9.18
N LYS A 202 -6.10 23.72 8.27
CA LYS A 202 -4.93 24.59 8.55
C LYS A 202 -5.25 25.59 9.65
N ARG A 203 -6.39 26.30 9.57
CA ARG A 203 -6.83 27.23 10.61
C ARG A 203 -7.00 26.54 11.96
N MET A 204 -7.56 25.32 12.00
CA MET A 204 -7.69 24.55 13.24
C MET A 204 -6.34 24.27 13.88
N ILE A 205 -5.29 24.00 13.09
CA ILE A 205 -3.93 23.77 13.58
C ILE A 205 -3.35 25.09 14.10
N GLU A 206 -3.41 26.17 13.32
CA GLU A 206 -2.86 27.50 13.67
C GLU A 206 -3.50 28.11 14.91
N GLN A 207 -4.82 28.01 15.06
CA GLN A 207 -5.56 28.56 16.18
C GLN A 207 -5.51 27.68 17.44
N ARG A 208 -4.96 26.46 17.33
CA ARG A 208 -4.97 25.50 18.44
C ARG A 208 -3.94 25.86 19.51
N ARG A 209 -4.40 26.34 20.65
CA ARG A 209 -3.53 26.69 21.79
C ARG A 209 -3.19 25.51 22.70
N ARG A 210 -4.11 24.54 22.87
CA ARG A 210 -3.93 23.40 23.79
C ARG A 210 -3.83 22.10 23.03
N TRP A 211 -2.66 21.46 23.11
CA TRP A 211 -2.36 20.14 22.59
C TRP A 211 -2.20 19.17 23.74
N ARG A 212 -2.75 17.97 23.61
CA ARG A 212 -2.56 16.87 24.56
C ARG A 212 -1.26 16.14 24.22
N ARG A 213 -0.45 15.85 25.24
CA ARG A 213 0.83 15.17 25.07
C ARG A 213 0.63 13.66 24.85
N VAL A 214 1.33 13.08 23.89
CA VAL A 214 1.49 11.65 23.69
C VAL A 214 2.78 11.19 24.37
N ASP A 215 3.90 11.88 24.02
CA ASP A 215 5.25 11.70 24.55
C ASP A 215 6.02 13.04 24.49
N ASP A 216 7.34 13.02 24.61
CA ASP A 216 8.17 14.23 24.64
C ASP A 216 8.24 14.99 23.32
N GLU A 217 8.02 14.31 22.21
CA GLU A 217 8.11 14.87 20.86
C GLU A 217 6.75 15.07 20.21
N THR A 218 5.73 14.30 20.65
CA THR A 218 4.44 14.19 19.96
C THR A 218 3.28 14.69 20.80
N CYS A 219 2.47 15.55 20.21
CA CYS A 219 1.22 16.02 20.79
C CYS A 219 0.07 15.85 19.80
N TYR A 220 -1.18 15.83 20.32
CA TYR A 220 -2.36 15.69 19.49
C TYR A 220 -3.54 16.53 20.01
N PHE A 221 -4.49 16.73 19.13
CA PHE A 221 -5.88 17.04 19.49
C PHE A 221 -6.83 16.34 18.53
N GLU A 222 -8.09 16.32 18.86
CA GLU A 222 -9.12 15.70 18.03
C GLU A 222 -10.34 16.59 17.91
N THR A 223 -11.04 16.48 16.79
CA THR A 223 -12.30 17.17 16.55
C THR A 223 -13.18 16.39 15.57
N SER A 224 -14.43 16.76 15.49
CA SER A 224 -15.36 16.25 14.47
C SER A 224 -15.43 17.27 13.33
N TRP A 225 -15.12 16.82 12.11
CA TRP A 225 -15.13 17.66 10.92
C TRP A 225 -15.57 16.87 9.68
N LYS A 226 -15.94 17.60 8.63
CA LYS A 226 -16.20 17.06 7.27
C LYS A 226 -15.85 18.11 6.22
N PRO A 227 -15.40 17.73 5.01
CA PRO A 227 -15.44 18.61 3.84
C PRO A 227 -16.86 19.07 3.53
N GLN A 228 -17.01 20.23 2.87
CA GLN A 228 -18.35 20.77 2.57
C GLN A 228 -19.24 19.83 1.77
N CYS A 229 -18.65 19.08 0.83
CA CYS A 229 -19.37 18.17 -0.06
C CYS A 229 -19.73 16.82 0.57
N TRP A 230 -19.35 16.55 1.82
CA TRP A 230 -19.66 15.30 2.51
C TRP A 230 -20.89 15.43 3.40
N ASP A 231 -21.71 14.38 3.46
CA ASP A 231 -22.92 14.38 4.27
C ASP A 231 -22.65 14.20 5.75
N ARG A 232 -21.63 13.41 6.10
CA ARG A 232 -21.35 12.99 7.48
C ARG A 232 -20.08 13.63 8.03
N ARG A 233 -20.09 13.90 9.34
CA ARG A 233 -18.89 14.27 10.09
C ARG A 233 -18.16 13.00 10.55
N PHE A 234 -16.83 13.06 10.54
CA PHE A 234 -15.98 12.01 11.06
C PHE A 234 -15.05 12.55 12.14
N ARG A 235 -14.42 11.66 12.87
CA ARG A 235 -13.41 11.99 13.87
C ARG A 235 -12.08 12.25 13.17
N PHE A 236 -11.49 13.41 13.38
CA PHE A 236 -10.18 13.82 12.90
C PHE A 236 -9.22 13.93 14.07
N VAL A 237 -8.09 13.27 13.98
CA VAL A 237 -6.99 13.33 14.94
C VAL A 237 -5.85 14.10 14.30
N PHE A 238 -5.48 15.20 14.92
CA PHE A 238 -4.39 16.06 14.50
C PHE A 238 -3.18 15.75 15.36
N ILE A 239 -2.07 15.46 14.73
CA ILE A 239 -0.81 15.09 15.37
C ILE A 239 0.23 16.11 14.97
N ARG A 240 1.02 16.57 15.94
CA ARG A 240 2.24 17.33 15.68
C ARG A 240 3.41 16.60 16.31
N THR A 241 4.50 16.44 15.56
CA THR A 241 5.73 15.81 16.03
C THR A 241 6.87 16.78 15.86
N ARG A 242 7.78 16.86 16.84
CA ARG A 242 8.94 17.74 16.78
C ARG A 242 9.82 17.34 15.59
N ALA A 243 10.11 18.28 14.69
CA ALA A 243 10.92 18.00 13.51
C ALA A 243 12.35 17.64 13.92
N LYS A 244 12.83 16.48 13.46
CA LYS A 244 14.19 15.97 13.80
C LYS A 244 15.31 16.66 13.02
N LYS A 245 15.01 17.40 11.95
CA LYS A 245 15.99 18.08 11.10
C LYS A 245 15.73 19.58 11.07
N GLN A 246 16.71 20.35 11.51
CA GLN A 246 16.80 21.76 11.13
C GLN A 246 17.15 21.80 9.63
N HIS A 247 16.32 22.44 8.82
CA HIS A 247 16.63 22.70 7.40
C HIS A 247 17.91 23.56 7.33
N LYS A 248 18.98 23.00 6.80
CA LYS A 248 20.19 23.75 6.43
C LYS A 248 19.96 24.34 5.04
N GLY A 249 19.42 25.53 4.96
CA GLY A 249 19.21 26.24 3.71
C GLY A 249 18.17 27.37 3.83
N PRO A 250 18.02 28.24 2.82
CA PRO A 250 16.97 29.25 2.83
C PRO A 250 15.62 28.53 2.93
N ILE A 251 14.86 28.90 3.97
CA ILE A 251 13.51 28.37 4.20
C ILE A 251 12.66 28.92 3.07
N GLN A 252 12.29 28.07 2.13
CA GLN A 252 11.22 28.40 1.20
C GLN A 252 9.95 28.43 2.03
N LEU A 253 9.48 29.66 2.30
CA LEU A 253 8.23 29.89 3.00
C LEU A 253 7.11 29.38 2.11
N ASP A 254 6.70 28.15 2.35
CA ASP A 254 5.52 27.61 1.70
C ASP A 254 4.30 28.31 2.34
N LEU A 255 3.67 29.21 1.58
CA LEU A 255 2.51 30.01 2.00
C LEU A 255 1.32 29.18 2.49
N PHE A 256 1.42 27.85 2.38
CA PHE A 256 0.33 26.90 2.65
C PHE A 256 0.59 25.94 3.81
N VAL A 257 1.72 26.06 4.50
CA VAL A 257 2.02 25.21 5.68
C VAL A 257 1.78 25.99 6.96
N PRO A 258 1.09 25.41 7.96
CA PRO A 258 0.89 26.07 9.26
C PRO A 258 2.24 26.38 9.90
N TYR A 259 2.42 27.64 10.31
CA TYR A 259 3.67 28.13 10.89
C TYR A 259 3.78 27.81 12.38
N GLU A 260 4.17 26.59 12.71
CA GLU A 260 4.89 26.34 13.95
C GLU A 260 6.29 25.83 13.61
N TYR A 261 7.29 26.72 13.64
CA TYR A 261 8.69 26.36 13.41
C TYR A 261 9.09 25.20 14.33
N GLY A 262 9.55 24.11 13.72
CA GLY A 262 10.05 22.94 14.43
C GLY A 262 9.05 21.80 14.65
N TYR A 263 7.87 21.82 14.03
CA TYR A 263 6.92 20.71 14.06
C TYR A 263 6.49 20.25 12.67
N GLU A 264 6.32 18.95 12.54
CA GLU A 264 5.65 18.30 11.41
C GLU A 264 4.22 17.96 11.83
N PHE A 265 3.27 18.13 10.90
CA PHE A 265 1.85 17.90 11.16
C PHE A 265 1.32 16.72 10.34
N LYS A 266 0.49 15.92 10.96
CA LYS A 266 -0.25 14.83 10.33
C LYS A 266 -1.71 14.90 10.79
N VAL A 267 -2.63 14.71 9.87
CA VAL A 267 -4.06 14.62 10.19
C VAL A 267 -4.58 13.25 9.75
N ILE A 268 -5.32 12.59 10.62
CA ILE A 268 -5.89 11.25 10.39
C ILE A 268 -7.39 11.35 10.57
N VAL A 269 -8.16 10.81 9.61
CA VAL A 269 -9.59 10.54 9.77
C VAL A 269 -9.78 9.09 10.21
N THR A 270 -10.72 8.86 11.13
CA THR A 270 -10.97 7.53 11.67
C THR A 270 -12.41 7.37 12.19
N ASN A 271 -12.92 6.14 12.20
CA ASN A 271 -14.13 5.74 12.91
C ASN A 271 -13.82 4.98 14.21
N LYS A 272 -12.54 4.75 14.54
CA LYS A 272 -12.14 4.07 15.78
C LYS A 272 -12.59 4.86 17.01
N THR A 273 -13.09 4.17 18.02
CA THR A 273 -13.53 4.76 19.30
C THR A 273 -12.43 4.82 20.36
N VAL A 274 -11.29 4.17 20.12
CA VAL A 274 -10.15 4.15 21.02
C VAL A 274 -9.55 5.56 21.21
N ARG A 275 -8.77 5.77 22.30
CA ARG A 275 -8.11 7.05 22.58
C ARG A 275 -7.23 7.48 21.40
N ALA A 276 -7.21 8.78 21.08
CA ALA A 276 -6.45 9.33 19.96
C ALA A 276 -4.96 8.96 19.99
N LYS A 277 -4.34 8.83 21.18
CA LYS A 277 -2.97 8.30 21.32
C LYS A 277 -2.80 6.92 20.66
N ARG A 278 -3.76 6.02 20.80
CA ARG A 278 -3.73 4.69 20.17
C ARG A 278 -3.98 4.77 18.66
N VAL A 279 -4.82 5.73 18.23
CA VAL A 279 -5.03 5.97 16.78
C VAL A 279 -3.73 6.44 16.13
N ALA A 280 -3.02 7.37 16.76
CA ALA A 280 -1.72 7.88 16.28
C ALA A 280 -0.70 6.74 16.15
N ALA A 281 -0.48 5.97 17.21
CA ALA A 281 0.47 4.85 17.23
C ALA A 281 0.10 3.71 16.25
N PHE A 282 -1.19 3.51 15.97
CA PHE A 282 -1.62 2.50 15.00
C PHE A 282 -1.35 2.92 13.56
N HIS A 283 -1.36 4.21 13.28
CA HIS A 283 -1.22 4.74 11.92
C HIS A 283 0.25 5.02 11.53
N GLU A 284 1.18 4.99 12.49
CA GLU A 284 2.62 5.02 12.24
C GLU A 284 3.14 3.71 11.63
#